data_f2d76230eb9a9e591c966152d5aa45cf
#
_entry.id   f2d76230eb9a9e591c966152d5aa45cf
#
_cell.length_a   1.000
_cell.length_b   1.000
_cell.length_c   1.000
_cell.angle_alpha   90.00
_cell.angle_beta   90.00
_cell.angle_gamma   90.00
#
_symmetry.space_group_name_H-M   'P 1'
#
loop_
_entity.id
_entity.type
_entity.pdbx_description
1 polymer ?
#
loop_
_entity_poly.entity_id
_entity_poly.type
_entity_poly.pdbx_seq_one_letter_code
_entity_poly.pdbx_strand_id
1 'polypeptide(L)'
;MLGRVRRIVSPERLYLAALGLTGLAALVSVTLPAAERGELAANMVSATVGAALGGLSVDTFLLSRPAGWIMSRGRLWIAGILTVSLGLTALAAALLTTLAGLGSHPVGIGAGCALTVFNAAASLGLRLKRFWFVYTMRALGGAVLVAGYGLLWLGHRLDGGLWSVLWLGVQVATATVLGVAVLGWARRFGPVPAATAGRTEYRADLLAVGRLHVGVCAQMLTYRLSQVLVARFAGAGALGVFALAVAALEFAQSGAVVRAQRILAERDPDAIGDHGREVVRSALPIAALAVIGLAVLGVLAPDYRDAWIFGLLLLPGTLALSAGKTWSAALLKRAGEQATTAVALVTMSVSVVLYVLLIPWAGALGAAVASSVAYGVYALRTRQRLQRSTHLLVNRMA
;
A
#
# COMPACT_ATOMS: atom_id res chain seq x y z
N MET A 1 -22.47 26.14 -0.20
CA MET A 1 -20.99 26.22 -0.30
C MET A 1 -20.34 24.91 -0.75
N LEU A 2 -20.68 23.76 -0.18
CA LEU A 2 -20.14 22.42 -0.57
C LEU A 2 -20.33 22.03 -2.04
N GLY A 3 -21.41 22.47 -2.71
CA GLY A 3 -21.66 22.17 -4.13
C GLY A 3 -20.73 22.89 -5.11
N ARG A 4 -20.22 24.09 -4.77
CA ARG A 4 -19.24 24.83 -5.60
C ARG A 4 -17.84 24.22 -5.48
N VAL A 5 -17.41 23.82 -4.29
CA VAL A 5 -16.10 23.20 -4.04
C VAL A 5 -15.98 21.85 -4.78
N ARG A 6 -17.07 21.06 -4.84
CA ARG A 6 -17.11 19.79 -5.60
C ARG A 6 -16.90 19.95 -7.12
N ARG A 7 -17.16 21.11 -7.70
CA ARG A 7 -16.93 21.36 -9.13
C ARG A 7 -15.48 21.76 -9.45
N ILE A 8 -14.71 22.22 -8.46
CA ILE A 8 -13.36 22.77 -8.65
C ILE A 8 -12.27 21.71 -8.43
N VAL A 9 -12.49 20.75 -7.53
CA VAL A 9 -11.49 19.75 -7.17
C VAL A 9 -11.96 18.37 -7.61
N SER A 10 -11.24 17.75 -8.54
CA SER A 10 -11.53 16.36 -8.93
C SER A 10 -11.14 15.37 -7.82
N PRO A 11 -11.79 14.19 -7.73
CA PRO A 11 -11.40 13.15 -6.77
C PRO A 11 -9.93 12.76 -6.87
N GLU A 12 -9.36 12.82 -8.08
CA GLU A 12 -7.94 12.52 -8.35
C GLU A 12 -7.01 13.55 -7.70
N ARG A 13 -7.34 14.85 -7.81
CA ARG A 13 -6.57 15.92 -7.15
C ARG A 13 -6.60 15.77 -5.63
N LEU A 14 -7.75 15.38 -5.07
CA LEU A 14 -7.89 15.14 -3.65
C LEU A 14 -7.08 13.91 -3.19
N TYR A 15 -7.05 12.86 -4.01
CA TYR A 15 -6.19 11.69 -3.77
C TYR A 15 -4.70 12.08 -3.79
N LEU A 16 -4.26 12.89 -4.78
CA LEU A 16 -2.89 13.37 -4.84
C LEU A 16 -2.54 14.27 -3.64
N ALA A 17 -3.48 15.12 -3.22
CA ALA A 17 -3.31 15.92 -2.00
C ALA A 17 -3.17 15.04 -0.75
N ALA A 18 -3.96 13.97 -0.63
CA ALA A 18 -3.83 13.01 0.47
C ALA A 18 -2.46 12.33 0.48
N LEU A 19 -1.97 11.91 -0.69
CA LEU A 19 -0.61 11.35 -0.81
C LEU A 19 0.46 12.38 -0.46
N GLY A 20 0.32 13.62 -0.92
CA GLY A 20 1.24 14.72 -0.60
C GLY A 20 1.31 14.99 0.90
N LEU A 21 0.16 15.01 1.60
CA LEU A 21 0.10 15.18 3.05
C LEU A 21 0.73 14.00 3.79
N THR A 22 0.54 12.78 3.32
CA THR A 22 1.21 11.60 3.89
C THR A 22 2.73 11.68 3.68
N GLY A 23 3.18 12.09 2.50
CA GLY A 23 4.60 12.33 2.21
C GLY A 23 5.19 13.45 3.07
N LEU A 24 4.43 14.53 3.29
CA LEU A 24 4.84 15.62 4.18
C LEU A 24 4.94 15.17 5.65
N ALA A 25 4.02 14.33 6.13
CA ALA A 25 4.12 13.74 7.46
C ALA A 25 5.38 12.87 7.60
N ALA A 26 5.70 12.09 6.57
CA ALA A 26 6.94 11.31 6.52
C ALA A 26 8.19 12.22 6.51
N LEU A 27 8.12 13.38 5.84
CA LEU A 27 9.20 14.37 5.82
C LEU A 27 9.36 15.03 7.21
N VAL A 28 8.26 15.45 7.84
CA VAL A 28 8.33 16.01 9.22
C VAL A 28 8.93 14.99 10.19
N SER A 29 8.69 13.68 10.00
CA SER A 29 9.28 12.64 10.86
C SER A 29 10.81 12.55 10.80
N VAL A 30 11.46 13.25 9.88
CA VAL A 30 12.94 13.37 9.83
C VAL A 30 13.51 14.21 10.98
N THR A 31 12.66 15.00 11.65
CA THR A 31 13.08 15.72 12.86
C THR A 31 13.31 14.79 14.06
N LEU A 32 12.84 13.54 14.00
CA LEU A 32 13.18 12.50 14.96
C LEU A 32 14.62 12.02 14.76
N PRO A 33 15.33 11.65 15.84
CA PRO A 33 16.56 10.86 15.71
C PRO A 33 16.32 9.58 14.89
N ALA A 34 17.31 9.09 14.16
CA ALA A 34 17.14 7.97 13.26
C ALA A 34 16.61 6.69 13.95
N ALA A 35 17.00 6.45 15.22
CA ALA A 35 16.50 5.32 16.00
C ALA A 35 15.00 5.44 16.31
N GLU A 36 14.56 6.60 16.80
CA GLU A 36 13.15 6.89 17.13
C GLU A 36 12.26 6.81 15.87
N ARG A 37 12.77 7.35 14.76
CA ARG A 37 12.10 7.20 13.47
C ARG A 37 12.04 5.75 13.00
N GLY A 38 13.05 4.95 13.34
CA GLY A 38 13.06 3.52 13.06
C GLY A 38 11.97 2.76 13.81
N GLU A 39 11.70 3.11 15.07
CA GLU A 39 10.59 2.56 15.84
C GLU A 39 9.23 2.91 15.24
N LEU A 40 9.03 4.18 14.88
CA LEU A 40 7.84 4.63 14.16
C LEU A 40 7.67 3.84 12.85
N ALA A 41 8.73 3.70 12.06
CA ALA A 41 8.72 2.95 10.81
C ALA A 41 8.41 1.46 11.03
N ALA A 42 8.95 0.82 12.07
CA ALA A 42 8.67 -0.57 12.41
C ALA A 42 7.19 -0.78 12.74
N ASN A 43 6.59 0.11 13.53
CA ASN A 43 5.16 0.09 13.84
C ASN A 43 4.31 0.25 12.56
N MET A 44 4.67 1.20 11.69
CA MET A 44 3.97 1.43 10.42
C MET A 44 4.06 0.22 9.48
N VAL A 45 5.23 -0.40 9.37
CA VAL A 45 5.45 -1.58 8.53
C VAL A 45 4.70 -2.79 9.07
N SER A 46 4.79 -3.06 10.37
CA SER A 46 4.09 -4.17 11.01
C SER A 46 2.57 -4.04 10.85
N ALA A 47 2.02 -2.83 11.04
CA ALA A 47 0.61 -2.55 10.83
C ALA A 47 0.19 -2.73 9.37
N THR A 48 0.96 -2.17 8.42
CA THR A 48 0.63 -2.21 6.99
C THR A 48 0.71 -3.63 6.43
N VAL A 49 1.78 -4.36 6.77
CA VAL A 49 1.96 -5.76 6.35
C VAL A 49 0.96 -6.66 7.07
N GLY A 50 0.73 -6.44 8.37
CA GLY A 50 -0.29 -7.15 9.14
C GLY A 50 -1.68 -7.00 8.54
N ALA A 51 -2.08 -5.76 8.19
CA ALA A 51 -3.34 -5.48 7.50
C ALA A 51 -3.43 -6.14 6.12
N ALA A 52 -2.34 -6.20 5.38
CA ALA A 52 -2.31 -6.88 4.09
C ALA A 52 -2.40 -8.40 4.21
N LEU A 53 -1.63 -9.00 5.13
CA LEU A 53 -1.62 -10.45 5.35
C LEU A 53 -2.90 -10.96 6.03
N GLY A 54 -3.43 -10.20 6.99
CA GLY A 54 -4.63 -10.59 7.74
C GLY A 54 -5.93 -10.12 7.10
N GLY A 55 -5.91 -9.07 6.29
CA GLY A 55 -7.09 -8.43 5.71
C GLY A 55 -7.84 -9.25 4.66
N LEU A 56 -7.35 -10.45 4.30
CA LEU A 56 -7.95 -11.38 3.35
C LEU A 56 -8.33 -10.74 2.02
N SER A 57 -7.68 -9.63 1.65
CA SER A 57 -7.98 -8.83 0.45
C SER A 57 -9.48 -8.47 0.30
N VAL A 58 -10.17 -8.33 1.43
CA VAL A 58 -11.61 -8.00 1.48
C VAL A 58 -11.87 -6.67 0.76
N ASP A 59 -10.98 -5.70 0.92
CA ASP A 59 -11.02 -4.41 0.24
C ASP A 59 -11.07 -4.56 -1.28
N THR A 60 -10.14 -5.31 -1.85
CA THR A 60 -10.05 -5.54 -3.31
C THR A 60 -11.22 -6.39 -3.81
N PHE A 61 -11.62 -7.40 -3.02
CA PHE A 61 -12.76 -8.22 -3.35
C PHE A 61 -14.06 -7.41 -3.39
N LEU A 62 -14.30 -6.55 -2.40
CA LEU A 62 -15.47 -5.68 -2.36
C LEU A 62 -15.52 -4.71 -3.56
N LEU A 63 -14.37 -4.18 -3.99
CA LEU A 63 -14.29 -3.35 -5.19
C LEU A 63 -14.64 -4.10 -6.46
N SER A 64 -14.35 -5.39 -6.56
CA SER A 64 -14.64 -6.22 -7.73
C SER A 64 -16.12 -6.61 -7.87
N ARG A 65 -16.92 -6.55 -6.79
CA ARG A 65 -18.31 -7.01 -6.79
C ARG A 65 -19.33 -5.90 -7.11
N PRO A 66 -20.46 -6.22 -7.77
CA PRO A 66 -21.54 -5.27 -7.97
C PRO A 66 -22.12 -4.76 -6.66
N ALA A 67 -22.55 -3.50 -6.61
CA ALA A 67 -23.15 -2.92 -5.40
C ALA A 67 -24.37 -3.73 -4.91
N GLY A 68 -25.20 -4.24 -5.82
CA GLY A 68 -26.36 -5.09 -5.49
C GLY A 68 -25.96 -6.38 -4.76
N TRP A 69 -24.86 -7.02 -5.16
CA TRP A 69 -24.33 -8.20 -4.48
C TRP A 69 -23.94 -7.89 -3.03
N ILE A 70 -23.24 -6.78 -2.81
CA ILE A 70 -22.83 -6.33 -1.47
C ILE A 70 -24.05 -6.08 -0.59
N MET A 71 -25.09 -5.48 -1.14
CA MET A 71 -26.31 -5.11 -0.39
C MET A 71 -27.20 -6.30 -0.07
N SER A 72 -27.29 -7.30 -0.97
CA SER A 72 -28.17 -8.47 -0.79
C SER A 72 -27.59 -9.55 0.13
N ARG A 73 -26.27 -9.78 0.04
CA ARG A 73 -25.57 -10.86 0.77
C ARG A 73 -24.72 -10.35 1.92
N GLY A 74 -24.46 -9.02 1.97
CA GLY A 74 -23.22 -8.51 2.50
C GLY A 74 -23.14 -8.38 4.00
N ARG A 75 -24.21 -8.14 4.73
CA ARG A 75 -24.02 -7.69 6.12
C ARG A 75 -23.39 -8.76 7.00
N LEU A 76 -23.95 -9.96 7.04
CA LEU A 76 -23.43 -11.06 7.87
C LEU A 76 -22.11 -11.59 7.30
N TRP A 77 -22.01 -11.73 5.97
CA TRP A 77 -20.80 -12.20 5.31
C TRP A 77 -19.63 -11.22 5.51
N ILE A 78 -19.87 -9.90 5.29
CA ILE A 78 -18.85 -8.87 5.51
C ILE A 78 -18.47 -8.80 6.99
N ALA A 79 -19.43 -8.86 7.92
CA ALA A 79 -19.15 -8.86 9.35
C ALA A 79 -18.32 -10.08 9.75
N GLY A 80 -18.68 -11.27 9.29
CA GLY A 80 -17.95 -12.51 9.59
C GLY A 80 -16.53 -12.49 9.05
N ILE A 81 -16.35 -12.14 7.76
CA ILE A 81 -15.01 -12.11 7.14
C ILE A 81 -14.15 -10.98 7.73
N LEU A 82 -14.75 -9.84 8.08
CA LEU A 82 -14.03 -8.74 8.73
C LEU A 82 -13.56 -9.12 10.13
N THR A 83 -14.37 -9.83 10.90
CA THR A 83 -13.98 -10.35 12.23
C THR A 83 -12.78 -11.29 12.12
N VAL A 84 -12.83 -12.25 11.18
CA VAL A 84 -11.69 -13.14 10.91
C VAL A 84 -10.48 -12.36 10.46
N SER A 85 -10.66 -11.41 9.53
CA SER A 85 -9.57 -10.54 9.06
C SER A 85 -8.91 -9.74 10.18
N LEU A 86 -9.67 -9.22 11.13
CA LEU A 86 -9.13 -8.49 12.28
C LEU A 86 -8.29 -9.40 13.17
N GLY A 87 -8.75 -10.61 13.46
CA GLY A 87 -7.98 -11.61 14.22
C GLY A 87 -6.66 -11.97 13.53
N LEU A 88 -6.72 -12.26 12.23
CA LEU A 88 -5.52 -12.57 11.44
C LEU A 88 -4.59 -11.36 11.30
N THR A 89 -5.12 -10.14 11.16
CA THR A 89 -4.33 -8.91 11.14
C THR A 89 -3.59 -8.69 12.46
N ALA A 90 -4.29 -8.86 13.58
CA ALA A 90 -3.69 -8.75 14.91
C ALA A 90 -2.55 -9.77 15.09
N LEU A 91 -2.78 -11.02 14.70
CA LEU A 91 -1.77 -12.07 14.76
C LEU A 91 -0.57 -11.76 13.86
N ALA A 92 -0.81 -11.39 12.60
CA ALA A 92 0.25 -11.07 11.65
C ALA A 92 1.07 -9.86 12.10
N ALA A 93 0.43 -8.79 12.58
CA ALA A 93 1.11 -7.60 13.10
C ALA A 93 1.94 -7.92 14.35
N ALA A 94 1.43 -8.75 15.25
CA ALA A 94 2.16 -9.22 16.44
C ALA A 94 3.40 -10.03 16.05
N LEU A 95 3.27 -10.96 15.11
CA LEU A 95 4.41 -11.75 14.61
C LEU A 95 5.48 -10.87 13.95
N LEU A 96 5.06 -9.87 13.17
CA LEU A 96 5.99 -8.98 12.48
C LEU A 96 6.73 -8.05 13.44
N THR A 97 6.06 -7.51 14.46
CA THR A 97 6.71 -6.70 15.51
C THR A 97 7.70 -7.54 16.32
N THR A 98 7.35 -8.79 16.63
CA THR A 98 8.28 -9.73 17.29
C THR A 98 9.49 -10.03 16.41
N LEU A 99 9.27 -10.30 15.12
CA LEU A 99 10.33 -10.54 14.14
C LEU A 99 11.26 -9.34 13.96
N ALA A 100 10.71 -8.15 13.91
CA ALA A 100 11.48 -6.92 13.80
C ALA A 100 12.36 -6.67 15.05
N GLY A 101 11.94 -7.18 16.21
CA GLY A 101 12.61 -6.94 17.50
C GLY A 101 12.52 -5.49 17.99
N LEU A 102 11.61 -4.71 17.41
CA LEU A 102 11.46 -3.27 17.64
C LEU A 102 9.99 -2.88 17.78
N GLY A 103 9.77 -1.79 18.49
CA GLY A 103 8.48 -1.14 18.59
C GLY A 103 7.54 -1.72 19.64
N SER A 104 6.45 -1.02 19.85
CA SER A 104 5.40 -1.41 20.80
C SER A 104 4.36 -2.28 20.09
N HIS A 105 4.27 -3.55 20.45
CA HIS A 105 3.28 -4.48 19.90
C HIS A 105 1.85 -3.93 19.85
N PRO A 106 1.31 -3.24 20.89
CA PRO A 106 -0.05 -2.74 20.87
C PRO A 106 -0.31 -1.70 19.78
N VAL A 107 0.66 -0.83 19.48
CA VAL A 107 0.53 0.22 18.45
C VAL A 107 0.47 -0.41 17.06
N GLY A 108 1.39 -1.30 16.73
CA GLY A 108 1.42 -2.00 15.43
C GLY A 108 0.15 -2.82 15.20
N ILE A 109 -0.31 -3.57 16.23
CA ILE A 109 -1.54 -4.37 16.18
C ILE A 109 -2.77 -3.47 16.00
N GLY A 110 -2.92 -2.47 16.86
CA GLY A 110 -4.08 -1.58 16.82
C GLY A 110 -4.20 -0.82 15.50
N ALA A 111 -3.07 -0.30 15.00
CA ALA A 111 -3.04 0.40 13.71
C ALA A 111 -3.29 -0.56 12.53
N GLY A 112 -2.79 -1.79 12.58
CA GLY A 112 -3.09 -2.82 11.58
C GLY A 112 -4.58 -3.13 11.50
N CYS A 113 -5.24 -3.32 12.64
CA CYS A 113 -6.69 -3.51 12.71
C CYS A 113 -7.45 -2.29 12.18
N ALA A 114 -7.05 -1.07 12.57
CA ALA A 114 -7.64 0.16 12.08
C ALA A 114 -7.49 0.31 10.56
N LEU A 115 -6.32 0.00 9.99
CA LEU A 115 -6.07 -0.01 8.55
C LEU A 115 -6.95 -1.03 7.83
N THR A 116 -7.14 -2.23 8.38
CA THR A 116 -8.03 -3.26 7.81
C THR A 116 -9.47 -2.75 7.73
N VAL A 117 -9.99 -2.15 8.81
CA VAL A 117 -11.32 -1.53 8.83
C VAL A 117 -11.41 -0.38 7.84
N PHE A 118 -10.40 0.50 7.84
CA PHE A 118 -10.36 1.65 6.93
C PHE A 118 -10.39 1.21 5.46
N ASN A 119 -9.56 0.23 5.07
CA ASN A 119 -9.48 -0.25 3.69
C ASN A 119 -10.79 -0.90 3.24
N ALA A 120 -11.41 -1.73 4.08
CA ALA A 120 -12.72 -2.32 3.81
C ALA A 120 -13.81 -1.25 3.65
N ALA A 121 -13.87 -0.29 4.57
CA ALA A 121 -14.84 0.81 4.53
C ALA A 121 -14.59 1.74 3.33
N ALA A 122 -13.32 2.04 3.01
CA ALA A 122 -12.95 2.84 1.84
C ALA A 122 -13.42 2.16 0.55
N SER A 123 -13.19 0.86 0.41
CA SER A 123 -13.61 0.09 -0.76
C SER A 123 -15.13 0.08 -0.94
N LEU A 124 -15.88 -0.09 0.14
CA LEU A 124 -17.34 0.06 0.14
C LEU A 124 -17.75 1.49 -0.25
N GLY A 125 -17.14 2.50 0.32
CA GLY A 125 -17.39 3.90 -0.02
C GLY A 125 -17.12 4.22 -1.49
N LEU A 126 -16.02 3.74 -2.05
CA LEU A 126 -15.68 3.88 -3.47
C LEU A 126 -16.71 3.15 -4.35
N ARG A 127 -17.13 1.95 -3.97
CA ARG A 127 -18.15 1.19 -4.68
C ARG A 127 -19.50 1.89 -4.69
N LEU A 128 -19.85 2.58 -3.59
CA LEU A 128 -21.03 3.42 -3.47
C LEU A 128 -20.86 4.81 -4.13
N LYS A 129 -19.80 5.01 -4.93
CA LYS A 129 -19.45 6.25 -5.62
C LYS A 129 -19.26 7.46 -4.68
N ARG A 130 -18.83 7.21 -3.45
CA ARG A 130 -18.54 8.23 -2.43
C ARG A 130 -17.07 8.64 -2.43
N PHE A 131 -16.44 8.73 -3.59
CA PHE A 131 -15.02 9.04 -3.79
C PHE A 131 -14.56 10.26 -2.99
N TRP A 132 -15.35 11.33 -3.04
CA TRP A 132 -15.04 12.58 -2.35
C TRP A 132 -14.84 12.39 -0.86
N PHE A 133 -15.75 11.67 -0.21
CA PHE A 133 -15.66 11.44 1.24
C PHE A 133 -14.47 10.57 1.60
N VAL A 134 -14.24 9.48 0.85
CA VAL A 134 -13.11 8.58 1.11
C VAL A 134 -11.76 9.31 1.00
N TYR A 135 -11.58 10.08 -0.06
CA TYR A 135 -10.32 10.80 -0.25
C TYR A 135 -10.17 12.00 0.69
N THR A 136 -11.27 12.64 1.10
CA THR A 136 -11.25 13.66 2.15
C THR A 136 -10.81 13.06 3.48
N MET A 137 -11.28 11.88 3.87
CA MET A 137 -10.84 11.22 5.10
C MET A 137 -9.34 10.89 5.06
N ARG A 138 -8.82 10.42 3.92
CA ARG A 138 -7.37 10.23 3.75
C ARG A 138 -6.58 11.52 3.86
N ALA A 139 -7.04 12.59 3.21
CA ALA A 139 -6.39 13.89 3.27
C ALA A 139 -6.40 14.50 4.67
N LEU A 140 -7.55 14.41 5.37
CA LEU A 140 -7.66 14.85 6.77
C LEU A 140 -6.74 14.07 7.70
N GLY A 141 -6.67 12.73 7.55
CA GLY A 141 -5.73 11.93 8.33
C GLY A 141 -4.29 12.39 8.11
N GLY A 142 -3.87 12.61 6.85
CA GLY A 142 -2.55 13.15 6.54
C GLY A 142 -2.32 14.55 7.13
N ALA A 143 -3.31 15.45 7.03
CA ALA A 143 -3.20 16.81 7.58
C ALA A 143 -3.08 16.81 9.11
N VAL A 144 -3.85 15.96 9.79
CA VAL A 144 -3.79 15.81 11.25
C VAL A 144 -2.43 15.24 11.67
N LEU A 145 -1.86 14.29 10.91
CA LEU A 145 -0.50 13.80 11.18
C LEU A 145 0.56 14.88 11.00
N VAL A 146 0.51 15.65 9.90
CA VAL A 146 1.45 16.77 9.68
C VAL A 146 1.36 17.78 10.81
N ALA A 147 0.14 18.21 11.18
CA ALA A 147 -0.06 19.16 12.25
C ALA A 147 0.38 18.59 13.62
N GLY A 148 0.00 17.35 13.92
CA GLY A 148 0.35 16.69 15.18
C GLY A 148 1.84 16.45 15.32
N TYR A 149 2.52 15.97 14.29
CA TYR A 149 3.98 15.81 14.29
C TYR A 149 4.69 17.17 14.39
N GLY A 150 4.17 18.20 13.69
CA GLY A 150 4.69 19.56 13.82
C GLY A 150 4.57 20.10 15.26
N LEU A 151 3.44 19.88 15.93
CA LEU A 151 3.24 20.28 17.32
C LEU A 151 4.15 19.51 18.29
N LEU A 152 4.33 18.21 18.10
CA LEU A 152 5.26 17.41 18.91
C LEU A 152 6.70 17.88 18.72
N TRP A 153 7.10 18.18 17.49
CA TRP A 153 8.42 18.75 17.19
C TRP A 153 8.63 20.10 17.86
N LEU A 154 7.69 21.04 17.74
CA LEU A 154 7.74 22.36 18.39
C LEU A 154 7.77 22.26 19.92
N GLY A 155 7.09 21.24 20.47
CA GLY A 155 7.13 20.92 21.90
C GLY A 155 8.36 20.13 22.36
N HIS A 156 9.36 19.92 21.49
CA HIS A 156 10.57 19.11 21.75
C HIS A 156 10.27 17.68 22.21
N ARG A 157 9.13 17.11 21.79
CA ARG A 157 8.71 15.73 22.10
C ARG A 157 9.18 14.79 20.98
N LEU A 158 10.49 14.48 20.98
CA LEU A 158 11.16 13.67 19.95
C LEU A 158 11.20 12.18 20.35
N ASP A 159 10.07 11.61 20.70
CA ASP A 159 9.88 10.22 21.12
C ASP A 159 9.09 9.46 20.04
N GLY A 160 9.70 8.44 19.43
CA GLY A 160 9.10 7.64 18.36
C GLY A 160 7.86 6.86 18.79
N GLY A 161 7.82 6.45 20.07
CA GLY A 161 6.64 5.80 20.67
C GLY A 161 5.46 6.76 20.72
N LEU A 162 5.64 8.00 21.19
CA LEU A 162 4.59 9.01 21.22
C LEU A 162 4.07 9.35 19.80
N TRP A 163 4.98 9.48 18.84
CA TRP A 163 4.60 9.71 17.44
C TRP A 163 3.84 8.51 16.85
N SER A 164 4.21 7.31 17.24
CA SER A 164 3.50 6.09 16.86
C SER A 164 2.09 6.03 17.45
N VAL A 165 1.90 6.45 18.70
CA VAL A 165 0.58 6.55 19.36
C VAL A 165 -0.30 7.59 18.66
N LEU A 166 0.24 8.75 18.30
CA LEU A 166 -0.49 9.74 17.51
C LEU A 166 -0.92 9.18 16.15
N TRP A 167 -0.01 8.49 15.47
CA TRP A 167 -0.33 7.83 14.21
C TRP A 167 -1.45 6.79 14.38
N LEU A 168 -1.38 5.93 15.39
CA LEU A 168 -2.45 4.99 15.74
C LEU A 168 -3.79 5.71 15.97
N GLY A 169 -3.79 6.79 16.76
CA GLY A 169 -4.99 7.58 17.04
C GLY A 169 -5.66 8.10 15.76
N VAL A 170 -4.86 8.60 14.82
CA VAL A 170 -5.36 9.07 13.51
C VAL A 170 -5.92 7.91 12.67
N GLN A 171 -5.26 6.75 12.66
CA GLN A 171 -5.77 5.57 11.94
C GLN A 171 -7.10 5.09 12.52
N VAL A 172 -7.22 5.01 13.84
CA VAL A 172 -8.47 4.62 14.53
C VAL A 172 -9.57 5.62 14.26
N ALA A 173 -9.30 6.92 14.41
CA ALA A 173 -10.30 7.96 14.17
C ALA A 173 -10.82 7.95 12.72
N THR A 174 -9.93 7.89 11.74
CA THR A 174 -10.31 7.87 10.32
C THR A 174 -11.06 6.58 9.94
N ALA A 175 -10.64 5.42 10.46
CA ALA A 175 -11.33 4.16 10.27
C ALA A 175 -12.73 4.16 10.88
N THR A 176 -12.88 4.71 12.09
CA THR A 176 -14.17 4.80 12.78
C THR A 176 -15.13 5.73 12.04
N VAL A 177 -14.70 6.95 11.69
CA VAL A 177 -15.54 7.91 10.98
C VAL A 177 -16.00 7.35 9.63
N LEU A 178 -15.08 6.76 8.87
CA LEU A 178 -15.40 6.17 7.58
C LEU A 178 -16.32 4.95 7.72
N GLY A 179 -16.06 4.08 8.69
CA GLY A 179 -16.87 2.90 8.98
C GLY A 179 -18.31 3.28 9.35
N VAL A 180 -18.50 4.24 10.26
CA VAL A 180 -19.83 4.76 10.66
C VAL A 180 -20.56 5.37 9.47
N ALA A 181 -19.85 6.17 8.65
CA ALA A 181 -20.45 6.78 7.46
C ALA A 181 -20.91 5.72 6.46
N VAL A 182 -20.10 4.70 6.20
CA VAL A 182 -20.44 3.60 5.27
C VAL A 182 -21.63 2.78 5.79
N LEU A 183 -21.66 2.48 7.08
CA LEU A 183 -22.80 1.80 7.70
C LEU A 183 -24.09 2.64 7.59
N GLY A 184 -24.01 3.96 7.80
CA GLY A 184 -25.13 4.88 7.60
C GLY A 184 -25.65 4.91 6.16
N TRP A 185 -24.74 4.87 5.18
CA TRP A 185 -25.14 4.78 3.76
C TRP A 185 -25.76 3.42 3.44
N ALA A 186 -25.16 2.33 3.92
CA ALA A 186 -25.69 0.99 3.69
C ALA A 186 -27.11 0.81 4.22
N ARG A 187 -27.46 1.43 5.35
CA ARG A 187 -28.81 1.40 5.91
C ARG A 187 -29.87 2.08 5.02
N ARG A 188 -29.47 3.11 4.25
CA ARG A 188 -30.37 3.87 3.38
C ARG A 188 -30.75 3.14 2.09
N PHE A 189 -30.03 2.10 1.70
CA PHE A 189 -30.36 1.32 0.49
C PHE A 189 -31.50 0.32 0.67
N GLY A 190 -32.10 0.25 1.87
CA GLY A 190 -33.24 -0.66 2.16
C GLY A 190 -32.82 -2.15 2.15
N PRO A 191 -33.74 -3.03 2.57
CA PRO A 191 -33.53 -4.47 2.44
C PRO A 191 -33.65 -4.87 0.96
N VAL A 192 -32.54 -5.19 0.33
CA VAL A 192 -32.57 -5.89 -0.97
C VAL A 192 -32.96 -7.34 -0.68
N PRO A 193 -33.97 -7.92 -1.38
CA PRO A 193 -34.35 -9.32 -1.20
C PRO A 193 -33.08 -10.18 -1.21
N ALA A 194 -32.89 -10.97 -0.16
CA ALA A 194 -31.77 -11.90 -0.11
C ALA A 194 -31.94 -12.88 -1.27
N ALA A 195 -31.18 -12.69 -2.34
CA ALA A 195 -31.05 -13.72 -3.33
C ALA A 195 -30.56 -14.96 -2.57
N THR A 196 -31.31 -16.05 -2.62
CA THR A 196 -30.97 -17.33 -2.01
C THR A 196 -29.70 -17.86 -2.69
N ALA A 197 -28.56 -17.37 -2.19
CA ALA A 197 -27.26 -17.82 -2.68
C ALA A 197 -27.07 -19.28 -2.26
N GLY A 198 -26.96 -20.15 -3.23
CA GLY A 198 -26.62 -21.52 -2.98
C GLY A 198 -25.25 -21.66 -2.32
N ARG A 199 -25.04 -22.71 -1.54
CA ARG A 199 -23.77 -23.03 -0.86
C ARG A 199 -22.56 -23.07 -1.82
N THR A 200 -22.82 -23.41 -3.08
CA THR A 200 -21.83 -23.44 -4.19
C THR A 200 -21.29 -22.05 -4.55
N GLU A 201 -22.11 -21.00 -4.49
CA GLU A 201 -21.70 -19.64 -4.82
C GLU A 201 -20.82 -19.02 -3.72
N TYR A 202 -21.10 -19.31 -2.44
CA TYR A 202 -20.25 -18.90 -1.34
C TYR A 202 -18.84 -19.51 -1.42
N ARG A 203 -18.77 -20.80 -1.79
CA ARG A 203 -17.49 -21.48 -1.98
C ARG A 203 -16.68 -20.88 -3.13
N ALA A 204 -17.33 -20.54 -4.23
CA ALA A 204 -16.67 -19.89 -5.37
C ALA A 204 -16.14 -18.52 -5.01
N ASP A 205 -16.91 -17.74 -4.25
CA ASP A 205 -16.48 -16.42 -3.77
C ASP A 205 -15.28 -16.52 -2.80
N LEU A 206 -15.30 -17.46 -1.85
CA LEU A 206 -14.18 -17.70 -0.94
C LEU A 206 -12.90 -18.13 -1.66
N LEU A 207 -13.02 -18.98 -2.69
CA LEU A 207 -11.87 -19.39 -3.51
C LEU A 207 -11.31 -18.22 -4.33
N ALA A 208 -12.16 -17.35 -4.87
CA ALA A 208 -11.74 -16.14 -5.57
C ALA A 208 -11.00 -15.18 -4.64
N VAL A 209 -11.53 -14.94 -3.43
CA VAL A 209 -10.87 -14.16 -2.38
C VAL A 209 -9.51 -14.75 -2.03
N GLY A 210 -9.43 -16.07 -1.81
CA GLY A 210 -8.19 -16.75 -1.44
C GLY A 210 -7.11 -16.62 -2.52
N ARG A 211 -7.46 -16.79 -3.79
CA ARG A 211 -6.52 -16.64 -4.92
C ARG A 211 -5.98 -15.21 -5.01
N LEU A 212 -6.87 -14.23 -4.93
CA LEU A 212 -6.50 -12.83 -4.95
C LEU A 212 -5.58 -12.49 -3.77
N HIS A 213 -5.92 -13.01 -2.59
CA HIS A 213 -5.18 -12.76 -1.35
C HIS A 213 -3.74 -13.28 -1.42
N VAL A 214 -3.51 -14.47 -1.97
CA VAL A 214 -2.15 -15.01 -2.15
C VAL A 214 -1.29 -14.06 -2.99
N GLY A 215 -1.83 -13.50 -4.07
CA GLY A 215 -1.12 -12.54 -4.90
C GLY A 215 -0.79 -11.23 -4.16
N VAL A 216 -1.76 -10.71 -3.38
CA VAL A 216 -1.58 -9.48 -2.58
C VAL A 216 -0.55 -9.69 -1.48
N CYS A 217 -0.59 -10.83 -0.77
CA CYS A 217 0.40 -11.17 0.25
C CYS A 217 1.81 -11.27 -0.33
N ALA A 218 1.97 -11.98 -1.46
CA ALA A 218 3.25 -12.12 -2.13
C ALA A 218 3.81 -10.76 -2.54
N GLN A 219 2.98 -9.88 -3.08
CA GLN A 219 3.38 -8.54 -3.48
C GLN A 219 3.76 -7.67 -2.28
N MET A 220 2.98 -7.72 -1.18
CA MET A 220 3.26 -6.95 0.03
C MET A 220 4.56 -7.40 0.70
N LEU A 221 4.81 -8.70 0.78
CA LEU A 221 6.08 -9.24 1.29
C LEU A 221 7.26 -8.80 0.42
N THR A 222 7.13 -8.82 -0.91
CA THR A 222 8.15 -8.29 -1.81
C THR A 222 8.51 -6.83 -1.50
N TYR A 223 7.53 -5.99 -1.12
CA TYR A 223 7.75 -4.56 -0.91
C TYR A 223 8.19 -4.20 0.51
N ARG A 224 7.80 -4.97 1.51
CA ARG A 224 7.94 -4.57 2.92
C ARG A 224 8.80 -5.51 3.77
N LEU A 225 9.04 -6.74 3.34
CA LEU A 225 9.82 -7.69 4.13
C LEU A 225 11.25 -7.18 4.35
N SER A 226 11.83 -6.49 3.38
CA SER A 226 13.16 -5.87 3.54
C SER A 226 13.24 -4.94 4.76
N GLN A 227 12.18 -4.16 5.03
CA GLN A 227 12.14 -3.23 6.17
C GLN A 227 12.10 -3.99 7.50
N VAL A 228 11.34 -5.09 7.58
CA VAL A 228 11.28 -5.96 8.77
C VAL A 228 12.65 -6.59 9.04
N LEU A 229 13.32 -7.08 7.99
CA LEU A 229 14.63 -7.70 8.12
C LEU A 229 15.74 -6.68 8.42
N VAL A 230 15.69 -5.46 7.86
CA VAL A 230 16.60 -4.38 8.24
C VAL A 230 16.43 -4.02 9.72
N ALA A 231 15.18 -3.92 10.20
CA ALA A 231 14.94 -3.74 11.64
C ALA A 231 15.63 -4.82 12.47
N ARG A 232 15.48 -6.07 12.08
CA ARG A 232 15.99 -7.24 12.81
C ARG A 232 17.51 -7.34 12.81
N PHE A 233 18.15 -7.12 11.65
CA PHE A 233 19.58 -7.38 11.46
C PHE A 233 20.47 -6.14 11.54
N ALA A 234 19.94 -4.95 11.23
CA ALA A 234 20.68 -3.70 11.22
C ALA A 234 20.21 -2.68 12.27
N GLY A 235 19.09 -2.97 12.94
CA GLY A 235 18.56 -2.15 14.04
C GLY A 235 17.69 -0.98 13.62
N ALA A 236 17.14 -0.27 14.62
CA ALA A 236 16.18 0.82 14.45
C ALA A 236 16.75 1.99 13.64
N GLY A 237 17.96 2.43 13.94
CA GLY A 237 18.60 3.55 13.25
C GLY A 237 18.72 3.30 11.74
N ALA A 238 19.23 2.12 11.36
CA ALA A 238 19.35 1.73 9.95
C ALA A 238 17.97 1.63 9.28
N LEU A 239 16.94 1.11 9.98
CA LEU A 239 15.57 1.10 9.48
C LEU A 239 15.04 2.53 9.29
N GLY A 240 15.28 3.45 10.23
CA GLY A 240 14.85 4.84 10.14
C GLY A 240 15.36 5.52 8.87
N VAL A 241 16.64 5.36 8.56
CA VAL A 241 17.28 5.91 7.36
C VAL A 241 16.78 5.21 6.09
N PHE A 242 16.74 3.87 6.09
CA PHE A 242 16.27 3.08 4.94
C PHE A 242 14.80 3.35 4.61
N ALA A 243 13.93 3.36 5.61
CA ALA A 243 12.50 3.62 5.43
C ALA A 243 12.22 5.03 4.88
N LEU A 244 13.09 6.01 5.20
CA LEU A 244 13.01 7.34 4.60
C LEU A 244 13.28 7.30 3.10
N ALA A 245 14.33 6.63 2.67
CA ALA A 245 14.66 6.48 1.25
C ALA A 245 13.54 5.75 0.49
N VAL A 246 12.98 4.68 1.07
CA VAL A 246 11.82 3.98 0.51
C VAL A 246 10.61 4.90 0.37
N ALA A 247 10.24 5.65 1.42
CA ALA A 247 9.09 6.56 1.40
C ALA A 247 9.24 7.68 0.35
N ALA A 248 10.44 8.27 0.23
CA ALA A 248 10.73 9.29 -0.77
C ALA A 248 10.54 8.77 -2.21
N LEU A 249 11.00 7.55 -2.49
CA LEU A 249 10.87 6.93 -3.80
C LEU A 249 9.44 6.38 -4.06
N GLU A 250 8.72 5.94 -3.03
CA GLU A 250 7.31 5.57 -3.17
C GLU A 250 6.44 6.74 -3.63
N PHE A 251 6.77 7.96 -3.23
CA PHE A 251 6.09 9.15 -3.72
C PHE A 251 6.25 9.30 -5.25
N ALA A 252 7.41 8.98 -5.81
CA ALA A 252 7.63 9.01 -7.26
C ALA A 252 6.78 7.98 -8.02
N GLN A 253 6.31 6.92 -7.36
CA GLN A 253 5.46 5.89 -7.96
C GLN A 253 3.96 6.29 -8.00
N SER A 254 3.57 7.41 -7.40
CA SER A 254 2.15 7.82 -7.29
C SER A 254 1.47 7.94 -8.66
N GLY A 255 2.17 8.46 -9.67
CA GLY A 255 1.71 8.52 -11.05
C GLY A 255 1.43 7.14 -11.67
N ALA A 256 2.28 6.17 -11.36
CA ALA A 256 2.11 4.78 -11.81
C ALA A 256 0.86 4.13 -11.18
N VAL A 257 0.60 4.40 -9.91
CA VAL A 257 -0.59 3.90 -9.20
C VAL A 257 -1.87 4.47 -9.80
N VAL A 258 -1.91 5.79 -10.05
CA VAL A 258 -3.08 6.43 -10.71
C VAL A 258 -3.30 5.85 -12.10
N ARG A 259 -2.23 5.64 -12.87
CA ARG A 259 -2.32 5.05 -14.20
C ARG A 259 -2.82 3.62 -14.15
N ALA A 260 -2.31 2.80 -13.23
CA ALA A 260 -2.77 1.43 -13.02
C ALA A 260 -4.27 1.38 -12.68
N GLN A 261 -4.75 2.28 -11.81
CA GLN A 261 -6.17 2.38 -11.48
C GLN A 261 -7.03 2.76 -12.69
N ARG A 262 -6.56 3.66 -13.57
CA ARG A 262 -7.24 4.00 -14.82
C ARG A 262 -7.33 2.80 -15.76
N ILE A 263 -6.24 2.07 -15.93
CA ILE A 263 -6.22 0.82 -16.72
C ILE A 263 -7.25 -0.17 -16.18
N LEU A 264 -7.33 -0.35 -14.86
CA LEU A 264 -8.31 -1.25 -14.24
C LEU A 264 -9.76 -0.76 -14.43
N ALA A 265 -9.99 0.55 -14.50
CA ALA A 265 -11.31 1.14 -14.72
C ALA A 265 -11.74 1.12 -16.20
N GLU A 266 -10.79 1.02 -17.15
CA GLU A 266 -11.06 0.99 -18.60
C GLU A 266 -11.93 -0.21 -18.95
N ARG A 267 -12.90 -0.01 -19.85
CA ARG A 267 -13.82 -1.08 -20.27
C ARG A 267 -13.26 -1.96 -21.36
N ASP A 268 -12.48 -1.35 -22.28
CA ASP A 268 -11.90 -2.03 -23.43
C ASP A 268 -10.47 -2.48 -23.11
N PRO A 269 -10.20 -3.81 -23.02
CA PRO A 269 -8.85 -4.33 -22.81
C PRO A 269 -7.90 -4.02 -23.96
N ASP A 270 -8.40 -3.81 -25.18
CA ASP A 270 -7.57 -3.59 -26.37
C ASP A 270 -7.11 -2.14 -26.51
N ALA A 271 -7.81 -1.21 -25.87
CA ALA A 271 -7.39 0.20 -25.76
C ALA A 271 -6.18 0.39 -24.84
N ILE A 272 -5.71 -0.65 -24.16
CA ILE A 272 -4.58 -0.58 -23.19
C ILE A 272 -3.25 -0.66 -23.96
N GLY A 273 -2.66 0.49 -24.25
CA GLY A 273 -1.33 0.59 -24.85
C GLY A 273 -0.17 0.25 -23.91
N ASP A 274 1.06 0.18 -24.43
CA ASP A 274 2.28 0.06 -23.61
C ASP A 274 2.65 1.40 -22.97
N HIS A 275 2.09 1.66 -21.80
CA HIS A 275 2.33 2.88 -21.02
C HIS A 275 3.57 2.81 -20.11
N GLY A 276 4.29 1.70 -20.11
CA GLY A 276 5.42 1.52 -19.20
C GLY A 276 6.53 2.57 -19.39
N ARG A 277 6.88 2.89 -20.64
CA ARG A 277 7.91 3.91 -20.95
C ARG A 277 7.46 5.31 -20.53
N GLU A 278 6.21 5.66 -20.77
CA GLU A 278 5.63 6.94 -20.40
C GLU A 278 5.64 7.15 -18.89
N VAL A 279 5.28 6.11 -18.15
CA VAL A 279 5.29 6.12 -16.67
C VAL A 279 6.73 6.26 -16.14
N VAL A 280 7.70 5.56 -16.72
CA VAL A 280 9.12 5.72 -16.32
C VAL A 280 9.60 7.13 -16.60
N ARG A 281 9.28 7.71 -17.78
CA ARG A 281 9.67 9.09 -18.12
C ARG A 281 9.08 10.11 -17.15
N SER A 282 7.85 9.92 -16.71
CA SER A 282 7.22 10.83 -15.73
C SER A 282 7.68 10.61 -14.30
N ALA A 283 8.04 9.37 -13.90
CA ALA A 283 8.53 9.05 -12.57
C ALA A 283 10.01 9.43 -12.36
N LEU A 284 10.83 9.38 -13.42
CA LEU A 284 12.28 9.62 -13.35
C LEU A 284 12.64 11.00 -12.73
N PRO A 285 12.07 12.13 -13.19
CA PRO A 285 12.43 13.44 -12.61
C PRO A 285 12.01 13.54 -11.14
N ILE A 286 10.86 12.98 -10.76
CA ILE A 286 10.38 12.98 -9.38
C ILE A 286 11.30 12.12 -8.50
N ALA A 287 11.69 10.94 -8.97
CA ALA A 287 12.58 10.04 -8.26
C ALA A 287 14.01 10.63 -8.14
N ALA A 288 14.52 11.27 -9.20
CA ALA A 288 15.80 11.97 -9.14
C ALA A 288 15.76 13.13 -8.13
N LEU A 289 14.69 13.93 -8.15
CA LEU A 289 14.50 15.01 -7.18
C LEU A 289 14.40 14.48 -5.74
N ALA A 290 13.76 13.32 -5.54
CA ALA A 290 13.71 12.65 -4.24
C ALA A 290 15.11 12.25 -3.76
N VAL A 291 15.96 11.69 -4.62
CA VAL A 291 17.35 11.33 -4.26
C VAL A 291 18.17 12.58 -3.95
N ILE A 292 18.03 13.65 -4.74
CA ILE A 292 18.69 14.94 -4.47
C ILE A 292 18.20 15.49 -3.11
N GLY A 293 16.90 15.44 -2.83
CA GLY A 293 16.33 15.86 -1.55
C GLY A 293 16.89 15.05 -0.37
N LEU A 294 17.08 13.74 -0.54
CA LEU A 294 17.73 12.90 0.46
C LEU A 294 19.22 13.28 0.68
N ALA A 295 19.93 13.65 -0.38
CA ALA A 295 21.31 14.12 -0.26
C ALA A 295 21.40 15.46 0.49
N VAL A 296 20.55 16.42 0.13
CA VAL A 296 20.45 17.69 0.86
C VAL A 296 20.09 17.47 2.33
N LEU A 297 19.15 16.57 2.59
CA LEU A 297 18.77 16.21 3.95
C LEU A 297 19.92 15.60 4.74
N GLY A 298 20.73 14.73 4.11
CA GLY A 298 21.92 14.14 4.74
C GLY A 298 22.95 15.17 5.17
N VAL A 299 23.00 16.35 4.51
CA VAL A 299 23.81 17.49 4.93
C VAL A 299 23.19 18.22 6.11
N LEU A 300 21.87 18.41 6.10
CA LEU A 300 21.13 19.16 7.13
C LEU A 300 20.89 18.33 8.40
N ALA A 301 20.77 17.03 8.29
CA ALA A 301 20.52 16.08 9.37
C ALA A 301 21.52 14.90 9.29
N PRO A 302 22.65 14.97 9.99
CA PRO A 302 23.77 13.99 9.89
C PRO A 302 23.33 12.54 10.16
N ASP A 303 22.33 12.32 10.99
CA ASP A 303 21.77 10.99 11.25
C ASP A 303 21.23 10.31 9.99
N TYR A 304 20.89 11.08 8.96
CA TYR A 304 20.32 10.60 7.69
C TYR A 304 21.28 10.70 6.51
N ARG A 305 22.58 10.93 6.78
CA ARG A 305 23.60 11.17 5.72
C ARG A 305 23.63 10.07 4.65
N ASP A 306 23.34 8.82 5.01
CA ASP A 306 23.41 7.67 4.11
C ASP A 306 22.10 7.42 3.34
N ALA A 307 21.02 8.18 3.62
CA ALA A 307 19.70 7.98 3.01
C ALA A 307 19.73 8.10 1.48
N TRP A 308 20.53 9.01 0.94
CA TRP A 308 20.67 9.21 -0.51
C TRP A 308 21.32 8.02 -1.21
N ILE A 309 22.25 7.31 -0.54
CA ILE A 309 22.90 6.09 -1.08
C ILE A 309 21.83 5.01 -1.26
N PHE A 310 20.97 4.80 -0.25
CA PHE A 310 19.87 3.86 -0.35
C PHE A 310 18.87 4.31 -1.43
N GLY A 311 18.59 5.60 -1.53
CA GLY A 311 17.76 6.18 -2.58
C GLY A 311 18.32 5.90 -3.97
N LEU A 312 19.62 6.10 -4.17
CA LEU A 312 20.31 5.86 -5.45
C LEU A 312 20.26 4.37 -5.84
N LEU A 313 20.52 3.47 -4.89
CA LEU A 313 20.46 2.02 -5.12
C LEU A 313 19.03 1.52 -5.39
N LEU A 314 18.02 2.13 -4.78
CA LEU A 314 16.61 1.80 -5.00
C LEU A 314 16.06 2.41 -6.29
N LEU A 315 16.65 3.47 -6.82
CA LEU A 315 16.13 4.23 -7.96
C LEU A 315 15.83 3.36 -9.18
N PRO A 316 16.76 2.54 -9.72
CA PRO A 316 16.48 1.72 -10.90
C PRO A 316 15.33 0.73 -10.65
N GLY A 317 15.31 0.10 -9.48
CA GLY A 317 14.23 -0.80 -9.09
C GLY A 317 12.87 -0.08 -8.99
N THR A 318 12.85 1.12 -8.43
CA THR A 318 11.63 1.94 -8.31
C THR A 318 11.05 2.32 -9.67
N LEU A 319 11.89 2.69 -10.62
CA LEU A 319 11.47 2.98 -12.00
C LEU A 319 10.93 1.73 -12.69
N ALA A 320 11.63 0.60 -12.54
CA ALA A 320 11.15 -0.69 -13.04
C ALA A 320 9.80 -1.08 -12.41
N LEU A 321 9.65 -0.92 -11.10
CA LEU A 321 8.40 -1.19 -10.38
C LEU A 321 7.25 -0.30 -10.86
N SER A 322 7.51 0.97 -11.17
CA SER A 322 6.52 1.90 -11.71
C SER A 322 5.95 1.38 -13.04
N ALA A 323 6.81 0.95 -13.97
CA ALA A 323 6.37 0.30 -15.19
C ALA A 323 5.65 -1.03 -14.90
N GLY A 324 6.19 -1.85 -13.99
CA GLY A 324 5.63 -3.13 -13.59
C GLY A 324 4.21 -3.03 -13.04
N LYS A 325 3.88 -1.99 -12.26
CA LYS A 325 2.53 -1.74 -11.74
C LYS A 325 1.52 -1.50 -12.87
N THR A 326 1.88 -0.72 -13.89
CA THR A 326 1.00 -0.48 -15.04
C THR A 326 0.82 -1.72 -15.90
N TRP A 327 1.89 -2.45 -16.18
CA TRP A 327 1.81 -3.73 -16.89
C TRP A 327 1.05 -4.79 -16.11
N SER A 328 1.15 -4.82 -14.78
CA SER A 328 0.38 -5.74 -13.93
C SER A 328 -1.12 -5.46 -13.99
N ALA A 329 -1.52 -4.19 -14.02
CA ALA A 329 -2.91 -3.81 -14.20
C ALA A 329 -3.45 -4.25 -15.57
N ALA A 330 -2.66 -4.09 -16.63
CA ALA A 330 -2.99 -4.59 -17.96
C ALA A 330 -3.03 -6.12 -18.04
N LEU A 331 -2.07 -6.81 -17.39
CA LEU A 331 -2.03 -8.26 -17.31
C LEU A 331 -3.25 -8.82 -16.59
N LEU A 332 -3.65 -8.19 -15.47
CA LEU A 332 -4.85 -8.61 -14.73
C LEU A 332 -6.11 -8.53 -15.60
N LYS A 333 -6.23 -7.47 -16.37
CA LYS A 333 -7.36 -7.29 -17.30
C LYS A 333 -7.39 -8.31 -18.44
N ARG A 334 -6.23 -8.63 -19.02
CA ARG A 334 -6.12 -9.50 -20.20
C ARG A 334 -6.03 -10.98 -19.88
N ALA A 335 -5.30 -11.35 -18.83
CA ALA A 335 -4.97 -12.72 -18.49
C ALA A 335 -5.49 -13.18 -17.13
N GLY A 336 -6.17 -12.29 -16.39
CA GLY A 336 -6.81 -12.60 -15.11
C GLY A 336 -5.85 -12.70 -13.92
N GLU A 337 -6.43 -13.06 -12.78
CA GLU A 337 -5.77 -13.08 -11.46
C GLU A 337 -4.65 -14.13 -11.38
N GLN A 338 -4.81 -15.28 -12.02
CA GLN A 338 -3.81 -16.36 -11.96
C GLN A 338 -2.46 -15.93 -12.53
N ALA A 339 -2.47 -15.18 -13.63
CA ALA A 339 -1.24 -14.71 -14.27
C ALA A 339 -0.49 -13.70 -13.40
N THR A 340 -1.20 -12.77 -12.75
CA THR A 340 -0.62 -11.77 -11.85
C THR A 340 -0.12 -12.40 -10.56
N THR A 341 -0.88 -13.34 -9.98
CA THR A 341 -0.48 -14.10 -8.77
C THR A 341 0.79 -14.91 -9.02
N ALA A 342 0.90 -15.58 -10.19
CA ALA A 342 2.10 -16.33 -10.53
C ALA A 342 3.34 -15.42 -10.63
N VAL A 343 3.21 -14.22 -11.21
CA VAL A 343 4.30 -13.23 -11.22
C VAL A 343 4.66 -12.79 -9.80
N ALA A 344 3.67 -12.49 -8.96
CA ALA A 344 3.89 -12.05 -7.59
C ALA A 344 4.62 -13.12 -6.77
N LEU A 345 4.24 -14.40 -6.89
CA LEU A 345 4.88 -15.52 -6.19
C LEU A 345 6.35 -15.70 -6.62
N VAL A 346 6.63 -15.69 -7.92
CA VAL A 346 8.02 -15.78 -8.43
C VAL A 346 8.85 -14.62 -7.90
N THR A 347 8.31 -13.40 -7.95
CA THR A 347 9.03 -12.22 -7.46
C THR A 347 9.26 -12.29 -5.96
N MET A 348 8.27 -12.70 -5.19
CA MET A 348 8.40 -12.91 -3.74
C MET A 348 9.50 -13.93 -3.42
N SER A 349 9.52 -15.08 -4.11
CA SER A 349 10.56 -16.09 -3.90
C SER A 349 11.96 -15.54 -4.14
N VAL A 350 12.15 -14.80 -5.24
CA VAL A 350 13.44 -14.13 -5.54
C VAL A 350 13.76 -13.09 -4.45
N SER A 351 12.77 -12.29 -4.03
CA SER A 351 12.95 -11.28 -2.98
C SER A 351 13.39 -11.90 -1.67
N VAL A 352 12.72 -12.97 -1.22
CA VAL A 352 13.03 -13.65 0.04
C VAL A 352 14.46 -14.19 0.02
N VAL A 353 14.85 -14.86 -1.07
CA VAL A 353 16.23 -15.38 -1.23
C VAL A 353 17.24 -14.25 -1.14
N LEU A 354 17.04 -13.16 -1.90
CA LEU A 354 17.96 -12.03 -1.89
C LEU A 354 18.00 -11.33 -0.53
N TYR A 355 16.86 -11.15 0.13
CA TYR A 355 16.81 -10.52 1.44
C TYR A 355 17.53 -11.34 2.51
N VAL A 356 17.29 -12.65 2.54
CA VAL A 356 17.93 -13.56 3.51
C VAL A 356 19.45 -13.63 3.29
N LEU A 357 19.92 -13.55 2.06
CA LEU A 357 21.35 -13.58 1.75
C LEU A 357 22.03 -12.24 1.99
N LEU A 358 21.43 -11.12 1.54
CA LEU A 358 22.14 -9.84 1.49
C LEU A 358 21.95 -8.98 2.75
N ILE A 359 20.79 -9.05 3.42
CA ILE A 359 20.52 -8.16 4.55
C ILE A 359 21.36 -8.53 5.79
N PRO A 360 21.53 -9.81 6.20
CA PRO A 360 22.38 -10.14 7.33
C PRO A 360 23.82 -9.73 7.13
N TRP A 361 24.30 -9.71 5.87
CA TRP A 361 25.69 -9.40 5.53
C TRP A 361 25.94 -7.91 5.30
N ALA A 362 25.04 -7.22 4.59
CA ALA A 362 25.22 -5.83 4.17
C ALA A 362 24.16 -4.86 4.73
N GLY A 363 23.32 -5.31 5.66
CA GLY A 363 22.31 -4.47 6.32
C GLY A 363 21.37 -3.77 5.35
N ALA A 364 21.16 -2.47 5.53
CA ALA A 364 20.29 -1.65 4.70
C ALA A 364 20.78 -1.50 3.24
N LEU A 365 22.10 -1.55 3.00
CA LEU A 365 22.64 -1.59 1.63
C LEU A 365 22.21 -2.87 0.90
N GLY A 366 22.33 -4.01 1.56
CA GLY A 366 21.86 -5.30 1.04
C GLY A 366 20.36 -5.27 0.74
N ALA A 367 19.57 -4.64 1.60
CA ALA A 367 18.13 -4.46 1.40
C ALA A 367 17.82 -3.60 0.17
N ALA A 368 18.56 -2.50 -0.04
CA ALA A 368 18.36 -1.61 -1.18
C ALA A 368 18.67 -2.31 -2.51
N VAL A 369 19.80 -3.02 -2.59
CA VAL A 369 20.19 -3.79 -3.79
C VAL A 369 19.18 -4.91 -4.05
N ALA A 370 18.85 -5.71 -3.04
CA ALA A 370 17.93 -6.83 -3.16
C ALA A 370 16.54 -6.36 -3.63
N SER A 371 16.02 -5.25 -3.07
CA SER A 371 14.75 -4.65 -3.47
C SER A 371 14.78 -4.19 -4.93
N SER A 372 15.87 -3.52 -5.36
CA SER A 372 16.03 -3.07 -6.74
C SER A 372 16.01 -4.24 -7.73
N VAL A 373 16.72 -5.31 -7.44
CA VAL A 373 16.72 -6.53 -8.28
C VAL A 373 15.34 -7.17 -8.31
N ALA A 374 14.71 -7.33 -7.16
CA ALA A 374 13.36 -7.92 -7.05
C ALA A 374 12.32 -7.12 -7.86
N TYR A 375 12.37 -5.79 -7.80
CA TYR A 375 11.48 -4.92 -8.57
C TYR A 375 11.74 -5.00 -10.08
N GLY A 376 13.02 -5.15 -10.47
CA GLY A 376 13.41 -5.42 -11.86
C GLY A 376 12.85 -6.76 -12.36
N VAL A 377 12.95 -7.81 -11.56
CA VAL A 377 12.38 -9.14 -11.86
C VAL A 377 10.85 -9.06 -11.99
N TYR A 378 10.18 -8.35 -11.06
CA TYR A 378 8.74 -8.12 -11.15
C TYR A 378 8.33 -7.47 -12.47
N ALA A 379 8.96 -6.37 -12.84
CA ALA A 379 8.67 -5.64 -14.08
C ALA A 379 8.92 -6.51 -15.32
N LEU A 380 10.06 -7.20 -15.37
CA LEU A 380 10.43 -8.06 -16.49
C LEU A 380 9.43 -9.21 -16.66
N ARG A 381 9.12 -9.94 -15.59
CA ARG A 381 8.17 -11.06 -15.61
C ARG A 381 6.76 -10.62 -15.99
N THR A 382 6.31 -9.48 -15.46
CA THR A 382 4.99 -8.92 -15.81
C THR A 382 4.94 -8.58 -17.29
N ARG A 383 5.96 -7.90 -17.83
CA ARG A 383 6.04 -7.56 -19.24
C ARG A 383 6.04 -8.80 -20.15
N GLN A 384 6.86 -9.80 -19.81
CA GLN A 384 6.93 -11.06 -20.58
C GLN A 384 5.57 -11.79 -20.63
N ARG A 385 4.87 -11.84 -19.50
CA ARG A 385 3.54 -12.46 -19.44
C ARG A 385 2.49 -11.67 -20.22
N LEU A 386 2.54 -10.34 -20.13
CA LEU A 386 1.64 -9.46 -20.88
C LEU A 386 1.84 -9.63 -22.41
N GLN A 387 3.08 -9.64 -22.88
CA GLN A 387 3.39 -9.87 -24.30
C GLN A 387 2.87 -11.21 -24.80
N ARG A 388 3.08 -12.30 -24.03
CA ARG A 388 2.55 -13.63 -24.38
C ARG A 388 1.03 -13.66 -24.46
N SER A 389 0.33 -12.97 -23.55
CA SER A 389 -1.14 -12.90 -23.58
C SER A 389 -1.66 -12.15 -24.82
N THR A 390 -0.94 -11.14 -25.29
CA THR A 390 -1.29 -10.39 -26.50
C THR A 390 -1.14 -11.26 -27.76
N HIS A 391 -0.05 -12.01 -27.90
CA HIS A 391 0.15 -12.92 -29.02
C HIS A 391 -0.92 -14.02 -29.12
N LEU A 392 -1.36 -14.57 -27.98
CA LEU A 392 -2.40 -15.59 -27.94
C LEU A 392 -3.78 -15.05 -28.39
N LEU A 393 -4.07 -13.77 -28.11
CA LEU A 393 -5.30 -13.13 -28.58
C LEU A 393 -5.27 -12.89 -30.10
N VAL A 394 -4.17 -12.39 -30.64
CA VAL A 394 -3.99 -12.19 -32.08
C VAL A 394 -4.15 -13.51 -32.86
N ASN A 395 -3.52 -14.58 -32.39
CA ASN A 395 -3.62 -15.90 -33.04
C ASN A 395 -5.01 -16.58 -32.93
N ARG A 396 -5.88 -16.12 -32.02
CA ARG A 396 -7.28 -16.60 -31.92
C ARG A 396 -8.24 -15.84 -32.83
N MET A 397 -7.86 -14.65 -33.27
CA MET A 397 -8.67 -13.81 -34.17
C MET A 397 -8.26 -13.95 -35.63
N ALA A 398 -7.07 -14.50 -35.89
CA ALA A 398 -6.60 -14.95 -37.23
C ALA A 398 -7.03 -16.38 -37.47
#